data_3cddb4ba36a01533fa7d946dcbeba2d8
#
_entry.id   3cddb4ba36a01533fa7d946dcbeba2d8
#
_cell.length_a   1.000
_cell.length_b   1.000
_cell.length_c   1.000
_cell.angle_alpha   90.00
_cell.angle_beta   90.00
_cell.angle_gamma   90.00
#
_symmetry.space_group_name_H-M   'P 1'
#
loop_
_entity.id
_entity.type
_entity.pdbx_description
1 polymer ?
#
loop_
_entity_poly.entity_id
_entity_poly.type
_entity_poly.pdbx_seq_one_letter_code
_entity_poly.pdbx_strand_id
1 'polypeptide(L)'
;MPTIVKTPSGTWKAVIRKTGFPTTSKTFRLKRDAEDWARSTEDEMVRGMYVKRSQAEKMLFSDAMDRYLREVTIHKRPYTQQGEKPRAATLKAHFGAYALAGITSELVAKYRDDRLAGVHRKDAKGNPQPLQPNTVRLELALLGHLFTVAIKEWGVGLVYNPVLNIRRPSPGAGRNRRLSAQEEQRLMQLIDQYSNPMLRWIVRIAVETGMRSSEITSLKVDQVDLARRVVMLKHTKNTMPRTVPLSLKASALFQEAVDNPLRPKRETHLVFFGEPGKDGKRRPYNFNKAWLEIKAKAGMSDLHFHDLRHEAVSRFVEAGLSDQEVSTISGHKSMQMLKRYTHLRAEDLVAKLDRLSDAT
;
A
#
# COMPACT_ATOMS: atom_id res chain seq x y z
N MET A 1 12.49 48.92 9.80
CA MET A 1 13.59 48.47 10.69
C MET A 1 13.01 47.62 11.83
N PRO A 2 13.64 46.53 12.22
CA PRO A 2 13.22 45.73 13.35
C PRO A 2 13.32 46.52 14.67
N THR A 3 12.39 46.30 15.57
CA THR A 3 12.39 46.89 16.91
C THR A 3 12.91 45.85 17.90
N ILE A 4 13.97 46.22 18.67
CA ILE A 4 14.56 45.32 19.66
C ILE A 4 14.39 45.95 21.05
N VAL A 5 13.71 45.24 21.97
CA VAL A 5 13.33 45.73 23.28
C VAL A 5 13.82 44.79 24.36
N LYS A 6 14.36 45.31 25.46
CA LYS A 6 14.65 44.51 26.63
C LYS A 6 13.35 44.25 27.41
N THR A 7 13.08 42.99 27.71
CA THR A 7 11.88 42.60 28.45
C THR A 7 12.11 42.77 29.96
N PRO A 8 11.05 42.85 30.78
CA PRO A 8 11.17 42.90 32.25
C PRO A 8 11.92 41.70 32.85
N SER A 9 11.90 40.55 32.16
CA SER A 9 12.63 39.33 32.55
C SER A 9 14.12 39.35 32.18
N GLY A 10 14.63 40.48 31.67
CA GLY A 10 16.06 40.62 31.28
C GLY A 10 16.42 40.05 29.90
N THR A 11 15.47 39.45 29.17
CA THR A 11 15.68 38.94 27.80
C THR A 11 15.43 40.02 26.75
N TRP A 12 15.81 39.76 25.50
CA TRP A 12 15.69 40.69 24.38
C TRP A 12 14.64 40.21 23.38
N LYS A 13 13.60 41.01 23.16
CA LYS A 13 12.53 40.72 22.18
C LYS A 13 12.78 41.52 20.91
N ALA A 14 12.98 40.81 19.78
CA ALA A 14 12.98 41.40 18.46
C ALA A 14 11.58 41.32 17.84
N VAL A 15 11.12 42.44 17.25
CA VAL A 15 9.83 42.54 16.57
C VAL A 15 10.06 43.13 15.17
N ILE A 16 9.62 42.40 14.15
CA ILE A 16 9.69 42.80 12.74
C ILE A 16 8.30 43.12 12.25
N ARG A 17 8.12 44.33 11.73
CA ARG A 17 6.90 44.81 11.07
C ARG A 17 7.25 45.24 9.67
N LYS A 18 6.78 44.51 8.65
CA LYS A 18 7.01 44.80 7.25
C LYS A 18 5.72 44.71 6.46
N THR A 19 5.44 45.68 5.62
CA THR A 19 4.26 45.71 4.76
C THR A 19 4.22 44.45 3.90
N GLY A 20 3.05 43.79 3.83
CA GLY A 20 2.90 42.52 3.11
C GLY A 20 3.24 41.25 3.89
N PHE A 21 3.76 41.38 5.13
CA PHE A 21 4.10 40.25 5.99
C PHE A 21 3.43 40.37 7.36
N PRO A 22 3.06 39.22 8.00
CA PRO A 22 2.56 39.25 9.37
C PRO A 22 3.66 39.71 10.33
N THR A 23 3.29 40.53 11.33
CA THR A 23 4.22 40.92 12.39
C THR A 23 4.84 39.68 13.05
N THR A 24 6.16 39.61 13.09
CA THR A 24 6.90 38.49 13.63
C THR A 24 7.77 38.95 14.80
N SER A 25 7.77 38.18 15.91
CA SER A 25 8.62 38.46 17.05
C SER A 25 9.23 37.20 17.65
N LYS A 26 10.45 37.31 18.18
CA LYS A 26 11.15 36.24 18.88
C LYS A 26 11.96 36.84 20.03
N THR A 27 12.11 36.07 21.13
CA THR A 27 12.82 36.52 22.35
C THR A 27 14.10 35.73 22.49
N PHE A 28 15.18 36.42 22.90
CA PHE A 28 16.54 35.88 22.99
C PHE A 28 17.16 36.24 24.34
N ARG A 29 18.14 35.47 24.76
CA ARG A 29 18.92 35.78 25.98
C ARG A 29 19.88 36.94 25.78
N LEU A 30 20.51 37.00 24.60
CA LEU A 30 21.50 38.02 24.23
C LEU A 30 20.91 39.00 23.22
N LYS A 31 21.32 40.28 23.32
CA LYS A 31 20.90 41.34 22.39
C LYS A 31 21.38 41.04 20.97
N ARG A 32 22.64 40.62 20.84
CA ARG A 32 23.26 40.28 19.58
C ARG A 32 22.46 39.22 18.81
N ASP A 33 22.02 38.15 19.47
CA ASP A 33 21.22 37.08 18.83
C ASP A 33 19.87 37.63 18.33
N ALA A 34 19.25 38.58 19.06
CA ALA A 34 18.04 39.25 18.64
C ALA A 34 18.24 40.12 17.40
N GLU A 35 19.38 40.85 17.33
CA GLU A 35 19.77 41.67 16.19
C GLU A 35 20.07 40.83 14.94
N ASP A 36 20.84 39.77 15.10
CA ASP A 36 21.22 38.86 14.02
C ASP A 36 20.00 38.15 13.43
N TRP A 37 19.12 37.64 14.30
CA TRP A 37 17.86 37.04 13.88
C TRP A 37 16.95 38.03 13.14
N ALA A 38 16.85 39.24 13.65
CA ALA A 38 16.02 40.28 13.04
C ALA A 38 16.49 40.65 11.65
N ARG A 39 17.83 40.81 11.47
CA ARG A 39 18.46 41.11 10.18
C ARG A 39 18.24 39.97 9.18
N SER A 40 18.52 38.73 9.59
CA SER A 40 18.31 37.56 8.72
C SER A 40 16.86 37.40 8.30
N THR A 41 15.91 37.56 9.24
CA THR A 41 14.48 37.43 8.95
C THR A 41 13.98 38.55 8.02
N GLU A 42 14.48 39.81 8.20
CA GLU A 42 14.11 40.91 7.33
C GLU A 42 14.66 40.70 5.91
N ASP A 43 15.87 40.16 5.77
CA ASP A 43 16.47 39.79 4.50
C ASP A 43 15.68 38.66 3.80
N GLU A 44 15.27 37.61 4.51
CA GLU A 44 14.37 36.57 3.99
C GLU A 44 13.05 37.17 3.48
N MET A 45 12.48 38.17 4.18
CA MET A 45 11.25 38.86 3.76
C MET A 45 11.49 39.73 2.50
N VAL A 46 12.66 40.37 2.39
CA VAL A 46 13.03 41.17 1.21
C VAL A 46 13.12 40.28 -0.03
N ARG A 47 13.74 39.12 0.13
CA ARG A 47 13.94 38.16 -0.96
C ARG A 47 12.73 37.32 -1.28
N GLY A 48 11.60 37.50 -0.57
CA GLY A 48 10.37 36.71 -0.75
C GLY A 48 10.49 35.25 -0.29
N MET A 49 11.52 34.92 0.48
CA MET A 49 11.81 33.56 0.98
C MET A 49 11.37 33.35 2.42
N TYR A 50 10.73 34.34 3.03
CA TYR A 50 10.33 34.26 4.43
C TYR A 50 9.26 33.22 4.67
N VAL A 51 9.55 32.27 5.54
CA VAL A 51 8.62 31.24 6.02
C VAL A 51 8.49 31.33 7.53
N LYS A 52 7.27 31.51 8.03
CA LYS A 52 7.01 31.61 9.48
C LYS A 52 7.18 30.24 10.15
N ARG A 53 8.40 29.96 10.64
CA ARG A 53 8.78 28.65 11.23
C ARG A 53 8.22 28.37 12.62
N SER A 54 7.62 29.37 13.28
CA SER A 54 7.20 29.28 14.69
C SER A 54 6.18 28.18 14.98
N GLN A 55 5.38 27.77 14.01
CA GLN A 55 4.43 26.67 14.20
C GLN A 55 5.12 25.30 14.13
N ALA A 56 6.03 25.09 13.18
CA ALA A 56 6.77 23.84 13.07
C ALA A 56 7.70 23.59 14.28
N GLU A 57 8.23 24.67 14.90
CA GLU A 57 9.05 24.60 16.09
C GLU A 57 8.25 24.22 17.35
N LYS A 58 6.93 24.43 17.36
CA LYS A 58 6.04 24.17 18.50
C LYS A 58 5.17 22.93 18.32
N MET A 59 4.79 22.60 17.11
CA MET A 59 3.91 21.47 16.83
C MET A 59 4.65 20.15 17.04
N LEU A 60 4.23 19.37 18.00
CA LEU A 60 4.77 18.03 18.22
C LEU A 60 4.35 17.08 17.09
N PHE A 61 5.21 16.13 16.80
CA PHE A 61 4.91 15.10 15.80
C PHE A 61 3.68 14.27 16.18
N SER A 62 3.46 13.98 17.47
CA SER A 62 2.24 13.33 17.96
C SER A 62 0.98 14.06 17.52
N ASP A 63 0.94 15.38 17.69
CA ASP A 63 -0.23 16.22 17.38
C ASP A 63 -0.42 16.32 15.87
N ALA A 64 0.67 16.48 15.13
CA ALA A 64 0.67 16.49 13.67
C ALA A 64 0.16 15.15 13.09
N MET A 65 0.57 14.01 13.66
CA MET A 65 0.11 12.70 13.24
C MET A 65 -1.39 12.50 13.54
N ASP A 66 -1.87 12.95 14.70
CA ASP A 66 -3.29 12.88 15.05
C ASP A 66 -4.14 13.76 14.13
N ARG A 67 -3.64 14.95 13.81
CA ARG A 67 -4.24 15.82 12.80
C ARG A 67 -4.29 15.14 11.43
N TYR A 68 -3.22 14.53 11.01
CA TYR A 68 -3.14 13.80 9.74
C TYR A 68 -4.14 12.64 9.67
N LEU A 69 -4.29 11.88 10.75
CA LEU A 69 -5.26 10.78 10.80
C LEU A 69 -6.71 11.29 10.70
N ARG A 70 -7.03 12.44 11.31
CA ARG A 70 -8.36 13.06 11.25
C ARG A 70 -8.68 13.72 9.92
N GLU A 71 -7.71 14.41 9.32
CA GLU A 71 -7.95 15.27 8.14
C GLU A 71 -7.63 14.58 6.83
N VAL A 72 -6.66 13.65 6.81
CA VAL A 72 -6.16 13.04 5.57
C VAL A 72 -6.51 11.56 5.48
N THR A 73 -6.21 10.78 6.54
CA THR A 73 -6.43 9.33 6.51
C THR A 73 -7.90 8.97 6.37
N ILE A 74 -8.81 9.73 6.98
CA ILE A 74 -10.25 9.47 6.95
C ILE A 74 -10.83 9.47 5.53
N HIS A 75 -10.24 10.22 4.60
CA HIS A 75 -10.68 10.29 3.20
C HIS A 75 -10.09 9.19 2.32
N LYS A 76 -9.19 8.37 2.88
CA LYS A 76 -8.60 7.24 2.17
C LYS A 76 -9.52 6.00 2.23
N ARG A 77 -9.23 5.02 1.37
CA ARG A 77 -9.99 3.75 1.38
C ARG A 77 -9.87 3.05 2.74
N PRO A 78 -10.91 2.35 3.21
CA PRO A 78 -10.93 1.69 4.52
C PRO A 78 -9.72 0.81 4.80
N TYR A 79 -9.28 0.03 3.80
CA TYR A 79 -8.07 -0.79 3.91
C TYR A 79 -6.78 0.03 4.16
N THR A 80 -6.66 1.20 3.53
CA THR A 80 -5.52 2.11 3.75
C THR A 80 -5.57 2.69 5.16
N GLN A 81 -6.76 3.11 5.60
CA GLN A 81 -6.96 3.61 6.97
C GLN A 81 -6.55 2.58 8.03
N GLN A 82 -6.97 1.31 7.86
CA GLN A 82 -6.58 0.22 8.76
C GLN A 82 -5.08 -0.02 8.77
N GLY A 83 -4.42 0.11 7.62
CA GLY A 83 -2.98 -0.06 7.53
C GLY A 83 -2.17 1.13 8.05
N GLU A 84 -2.69 2.36 7.98
CA GLU A 84 -1.98 3.56 8.46
C GLU A 84 -2.01 3.68 9.99
N LYS A 85 -3.09 3.29 10.67
CA LYS A 85 -3.21 3.38 12.12
C LYS A 85 -2.06 2.73 12.90
N PRO A 86 -1.70 1.45 12.70
CA PRO A 86 -0.59 0.82 13.40
C PRO A 86 0.77 1.46 13.04
N ARG A 87 0.96 1.89 11.79
CA ARG A 87 2.20 2.59 11.39
C ARG A 87 2.30 3.96 12.06
N ALA A 88 1.19 4.70 12.15
CA ALA A 88 1.13 5.96 12.87
C ALA A 88 1.47 5.79 14.35
N ALA A 89 0.95 4.75 15.01
CA ALA A 89 1.29 4.44 16.39
C ALA A 89 2.80 4.17 16.56
N THR A 90 3.40 3.40 15.65
CA THR A 90 4.84 3.13 15.65
C THR A 90 5.66 4.42 15.48
N LEU A 91 5.28 5.26 14.52
CA LEU A 91 5.96 6.55 14.28
C LEU A 91 5.80 7.51 15.46
N LYS A 92 4.61 7.56 16.08
CA LYS A 92 4.38 8.36 17.29
C LYS A 92 5.22 7.89 18.47
N ALA A 93 5.38 6.59 18.65
CA ALA A 93 6.24 6.04 19.71
C ALA A 93 7.70 6.47 19.55
N HIS A 94 8.17 6.69 18.32
CA HIS A 94 9.55 7.09 18.05
C HIS A 94 9.74 8.62 17.99
N PHE A 95 8.88 9.31 17.25
CA PHE A 95 9.04 10.75 16.96
C PHE A 95 8.10 11.65 17.78
N GLY A 96 7.18 11.09 18.55
CA GLY A 96 6.05 11.82 19.14
C GLY A 96 6.42 13.06 19.95
N ALA A 97 7.52 12.99 20.67
CA ALA A 97 8.02 14.08 21.51
C ALA A 97 8.83 15.16 20.77
N TYR A 98 9.18 14.90 19.49
CA TYR A 98 9.93 15.88 18.69
C TYR A 98 8.98 16.93 18.11
N ALA A 99 9.42 18.19 18.08
CA ALA A 99 8.79 19.19 17.22
C ALA A 99 9.02 18.82 15.74
N LEU A 100 8.07 19.14 14.85
CA LEU A 100 8.22 18.83 13.42
C LEU A 100 9.50 19.40 12.81
N ALA A 101 9.90 20.62 13.19
CA ALA A 101 11.14 21.24 12.73
C ALA A 101 12.40 20.53 13.27
N GLY A 102 12.30 19.79 14.36
CA GLY A 102 13.42 19.04 14.95
C GLY A 102 13.65 17.66 14.32
N ILE A 103 12.74 17.18 13.45
CA ILE A 103 12.91 15.91 12.77
C ILE A 103 13.76 16.12 11.51
N THR A 104 15.04 15.81 11.62
CA THR A 104 16.03 15.95 10.54
C THR A 104 16.12 14.71 9.69
N SER A 105 16.74 14.84 8.49
CA SER A 105 17.00 13.68 7.62
C SER A 105 17.91 12.65 8.29
N GLU A 106 18.86 13.09 9.13
CA GLU A 106 19.72 12.21 9.92
C GLU A 106 18.91 11.36 10.90
N LEU A 107 17.99 12.00 11.66
CA LEU A 107 17.12 11.30 12.60
C LEU A 107 16.21 10.27 11.89
N VAL A 108 15.70 10.63 10.71
CA VAL A 108 14.89 9.71 9.89
C VAL A 108 15.73 8.56 9.32
N ALA A 109 16.99 8.82 8.93
CA ALA A 109 17.91 7.78 8.48
C ALA A 109 18.24 6.81 9.61
N LYS A 110 18.54 7.35 10.81
CA LYS A 110 18.75 6.52 12.01
C LYS A 110 17.52 5.66 12.33
N TYR A 111 16.32 6.23 12.30
CA TYR A 111 15.08 5.46 12.48
C TYR A 111 14.98 4.29 11.49
N ARG A 112 15.22 4.56 10.19
CA ARG A 112 15.23 3.52 9.14
C ARG A 112 16.18 2.39 9.50
N ASP A 113 17.41 2.70 9.88
CA ASP A 113 18.46 1.72 10.14
C ASP A 113 18.18 0.92 11.41
N ASP A 114 17.71 1.57 12.48
CA ASP A 114 17.28 0.92 13.72
C ASP A 114 16.11 -0.06 13.48
N ARG A 115 15.15 0.33 12.61
CA ARG A 115 14.02 -0.54 12.24
C ARG A 115 14.48 -1.75 11.42
N LEU A 116 15.38 -1.56 10.48
CA LEU A 116 15.95 -2.64 9.68
C LEU A 116 16.79 -3.61 10.53
N ALA A 117 17.53 -3.09 11.50
CA ALA A 117 18.32 -3.89 12.44
C ALA A 117 17.46 -4.55 13.54
N GLY A 118 16.20 -4.14 13.72
CA GLY A 118 15.33 -4.69 14.75
C GLY A 118 15.63 -4.20 16.17
N VAL A 119 16.33 -3.07 16.32
CA VAL A 119 16.75 -2.52 17.62
C VAL A 119 15.58 -2.35 18.59
N HIS A 120 14.43 -1.90 18.10
CA HIS A 120 13.25 -1.62 18.90
C HIS A 120 12.24 -2.78 18.97
N ARG A 121 12.58 -3.94 18.43
CA ARG A 121 11.71 -5.11 18.44
C ARG A 121 12.52 -6.34 18.83
N LYS A 122 12.10 -7.00 19.91
CA LYS A 122 12.77 -8.20 20.41
C LYS A 122 11.83 -9.39 20.30
N ASP A 123 12.38 -10.56 20.06
CA ASP A 123 11.67 -11.83 20.15
C ASP A 123 11.44 -12.24 21.63
N ALA A 124 10.76 -13.36 21.85
CA ALA A 124 10.52 -13.90 23.19
C ALA A 124 11.83 -14.24 23.96
N LYS A 125 12.95 -14.34 23.26
CA LYS A 125 14.28 -14.62 23.83
C LYS A 125 15.12 -13.35 24.02
N GLY A 126 14.56 -12.17 23.69
CA GLY A 126 15.24 -10.88 23.81
C GLY A 126 16.15 -10.51 22.64
N ASN A 127 16.23 -11.30 21.57
CA ASN A 127 17.04 -11.01 20.40
C ASN A 127 16.38 -9.93 19.52
N PRO A 128 17.18 -9.06 18.86
CA PRO A 128 16.66 -8.11 17.88
C PRO A 128 15.87 -8.80 16.77
N GLN A 129 14.71 -8.27 16.44
CA GLN A 129 13.89 -8.74 15.32
C GLN A 129 13.91 -7.74 14.15
N PRO A 130 14.78 -7.95 13.15
CA PRO A 130 14.82 -7.13 11.94
C PRO A 130 13.47 -7.08 11.23
N LEU A 131 13.11 -5.91 10.71
CA LEU A 131 11.93 -5.76 9.89
C LEU A 131 12.23 -5.94 8.41
N GLN A 132 11.26 -6.46 7.70
CA GLN A 132 11.35 -6.52 6.24
C GLN A 132 11.47 -5.11 5.64
N PRO A 133 12.35 -4.90 4.65
CA PRO A 133 12.57 -3.60 4.02
C PRO A 133 11.28 -2.90 3.57
N ASN A 134 10.31 -3.66 3.06
CA ASN A 134 9.03 -3.12 2.62
C ASN A 134 8.17 -2.57 3.78
N THR A 135 8.27 -3.14 4.99
CA THR A 135 7.57 -2.62 6.18
C THR A 135 8.09 -1.24 6.53
N VAL A 136 9.42 -1.09 6.61
CA VAL A 136 10.08 0.20 6.90
C VAL A 136 9.79 1.22 5.79
N ARG A 137 9.79 0.79 4.54
CA ARG A 137 9.43 1.63 3.40
C ARG A 137 8.01 2.20 3.50
N LEU A 138 7.04 1.42 4.00
CA LEU A 138 5.66 1.87 4.19
C LEU A 138 5.52 2.83 5.39
N GLU A 139 6.31 2.65 6.46
CA GLU A 139 6.40 3.59 7.57
C GLU A 139 6.96 4.94 7.08
N LEU A 140 8.06 4.91 6.34
CA LEU A 140 8.66 6.11 5.73
C LEU A 140 7.75 6.79 4.70
N ALA A 141 6.91 6.02 3.98
CA ALA A 141 5.94 6.60 3.05
C ALA A 141 4.87 7.40 3.79
N LEU A 142 4.35 6.90 4.91
CA LEU A 142 3.40 7.61 5.76
C LEU A 142 4.04 8.88 6.36
N LEU A 143 5.25 8.75 6.92
CA LEU A 143 6.02 9.87 7.46
C LEU A 143 6.24 10.96 6.40
N GLY A 144 6.72 10.57 5.22
CA GLY A 144 6.98 11.52 4.12
C GLY A 144 5.71 12.19 3.60
N HIS A 145 4.58 11.49 3.58
CA HIS A 145 3.31 12.09 3.17
C HIS A 145 2.80 13.09 4.21
N LEU A 146 2.93 12.80 5.50
CA LEU A 146 2.61 13.76 6.57
C LEU A 146 3.41 15.05 6.40
N PHE A 147 4.75 14.97 6.21
CA PHE A 147 5.57 16.16 5.99
C PHE A 147 5.16 16.92 4.72
N THR A 148 4.79 16.21 3.66
CA THR A 148 4.32 16.84 2.42
C THR A 148 3.02 17.62 2.65
N VAL A 149 2.07 17.06 3.39
CA VAL A 149 0.81 17.72 3.76
C VAL A 149 1.08 18.92 4.68
N ALA A 150 1.95 18.74 5.68
CA ALA A 150 2.32 19.81 6.60
C ALA A 150 2.93 21.04 5.89
N ILE A 151 3.75 20.77 4.86
CA ILE A 151 4.36 21.84 4.03
C ILE A 151 3.32 22.49 3.10
N LYS A 152 2.55 21.67 2.36
CA LYS A 152 1.70 22.15 1.27
C LYS A 152 0.34 22.69 1.71
N GLU A 153 -0.25 22.07 2.75
CA GLU A 153 -1.64 22.34 3.12
C GLU A 153 -1.76 23.02 4.50
N TRP A 154 -0.89 22.70 5.46
CA TRP A 154 -1.03 23.27 6.80
C TRP A 154 -0.28 24.58 7.01
N GLY A 155 0.66 24.90 6.14
CA GLY A 155 1.41 26.16 6.24
C GLY A 155 2.21 26.32 7.54
N VAL A 156 2.63 25.22 8.17
CA VAL A 156 3.31 25.23 9.49
C VAL A 156 4.73 25.78 9.47
N GLY A 157 5.23 26.17 8.30
CA GLY A 157 6.56 26.79 8.17
C GLY A 157 7.73 25.83 8.10
N LEU A 158 7.49 24.60 7.64
CA LEU A 158 8.55 23.65 7.30
C LEU A 158 9.14 24.00 5.92
N VAL A 159 10.48 23.95 5.82
CA VAL A 159 11.24 24.31 4.61
C VAL A 159 11.41 23.09 3.68
N TYR A 160 11.53 21.88 4.25
CA TYR A 160 11.77 20.67 3.48
C TYR A 160 11.16 19.44 4.15
N ASN A 161 11.00 18.39 3.35
CA ASN A 161 10.56 17.08 3.83
C ASN A 161 11.79 16.19 4.10
N PRO A 162 12.10 15.86 5.37
CA PRO A 162 13.31 15.12 5.73
C PRO A 162 13.39 13.72 5.14
N VAL A 163 12.23 13.14 4.77
CA VAL A 163 12.14 11.77 4.21
C VAL A 163 12.56 11.72 2.73
N LEU A 164 12.57 12.85 2.02
CA LEU A 164 12.98 12.89 0.61
C LEU A 164 14.49 12.83 0.46
N ASN A 165 15.24 13.24 1.47
CA ASN A 165 16.71 13.33 1.42
C ASN A 165 17.40 12.06 1.93
N ILE A 166 16.65 10.99 2.21
CA ILE A 166 17.23 9.71 2.65
C ILE A 166 17.00 8.61 1.61
N ARG A 167 17.92 7.65 1.55
CA ARG A 167 17.73 6.43 0.77
C ARG A 167 16.62 5.59 1.40
N ARG A 168 15.60 5.29 0.62
CA ARG A 168 14.54 4.36 1.04
C ARG A 168 14.98 2.92 0.86
N PRO A 169 14.59 1.99 1.76
CA PRO A 169 14.87 0.57 1.56
C PRO A 169 14.26 0.07 0.23
N SER A 170 14.97 -0.83 -0.45
CA SER A 170 14.43 -1.50 -1.63
C SER A 170 13.20 -2.34 -1.23
N PRO A 171 12.14 -2.39 -2.04
CA PRO A 171 11.01 -3.27 -1.77
C PRO A 171 11.35 -4.77 -1.85
N GLY A 172 12.57 -5.11 -2.23
CA GLY A 172 13.01 -6.48 -2.51
C GLY A 172 12.56 -6.96 -3.89
N ALA A 173 13.08 -8.10 -4.31
CA ALA A 173 12.58 -8.81 -5.48
C ALA A 173 11.15 -9.30 -5.21
N GLY A 174 10.26 -9.18 -6.19
CA GLY A 174 8.93 -9.74 -6.08
C GLY A 174 8.99 -11.27 -5.90
N ARG A 175 7.89 -11.87 -5.43
CA ARG A 175 7.80 -13.33 -5.28
C ARG A 175 7.68 -14.00 -6.66
N ASN A 176 8.47 -15.03 -6.89
CA ASN A 176 8.43 -15.85 -8.10
C ASN A 176 7.96 -17.28 -7.82
N ARG A 177 7.17 -17.48 -6.73
CA ARG A 177 6.65 -18.78 -6.32
C ARG A 177 5.62 -19.27 -7.35
N ARG A 178 5.89 -20.43 -7.91
CA ARG A 178 5.01 -21.18 -8.81
C ARG A 178 4.61 -22.51 -8.17
N LEU A 179 3.54 -23.13 -8.66
CA LEU A 179 3.12 -24.46 -8.24
C LEU A 179 3.75 -25.50 -9.17
N SER A 180 4.37 -26.53 -8.63
CA SER A 180 4.65 -27.74 -9.38
C SER A 180 3.36 -28.52 -9.65
N ALA A 181 3.34 -29.39 -10.65
CA ALA A 181 2.17 -30.23 -10.94
C ALA A 181 1.75 -31.08 -9.73
N GLN A 182 2.72 -31.61 -8.98
CA GLN A 182 2.45 -32.40 -7.75
C GLN A 182 1.85 -31.54 -6.63
N GLU A 183 2.39 -30.35 -6.42
CA GLU A 183 1.84 -29.39 -5.45
C GLU A 183 0.42 -28.98 -5.80
N GLU A 184 0.18 -28.67 -7.07
CA GLU A 184 -1.17 -28.32 -7.52
C GLU A 184 -2.16 -29.48 -7.31
N GLN A 185 -1.80 -30.69 -7.70
CA GLN A 185 -2.64 -31.86 -7.48
C GLN A 185 -2.96 -32.07 -6.00
N ARG A 186 -1.97 -32.01 -5.13
CA ARG A 186 -2.15 -32.14 -3.68
C ARG A 186 -3.02 -31.03 -3.10
N LEU A 187 -2.79 -29.79 -3.53
CA LEU A 187 -3.59 -28.64 -3.11
C LEU A 187 -5.05 -28.80 -3.51
N MET A 188 -5.33 -29.19 -4.76
CA MET A 188 -6.67 -29.37 -5.27
C MET A 188 -7.41 -30.53 -4.58
N GLN A 189 -6.74 -31.64 -4.27
CA GLN A 189 -7.32 -32.74 -3.51
C GLN A 189 -7.78 -32.29 -2.12
N LEU A 190 -6.93 -31.56 -1.39
CA LEU A 190 -7.28 -31.06 -0.05
C LEU A 190 -8.40 -30.03 -0.07
N ILE A 191 -8.45 -29.19 -1.11
CA ILE A 191 -9.51 -28.18 -1.29
C ILE A 191 -10.85 -28.86 -1.60
N ASP A 192 -10.87 -29.92 -2.42
CA ASP A 192 -12.08 -30.66 -2.75
C ASP A 192 -12.68 -31.39 -1.54
N GLN A 193 -11.83 -31.78 -0.59
CA GLN A 193 -12.24 -32.40 0.69
C GLN A 193 -12.69 -31.37 1.75
N TYR A 194 -12.51 -30.08 1.48
CA TYR A 194 -12.88 -29.05 2.45
C TYR A 194 -14.40 -28.86 2.47
N SER A 195 -14.98 -28.85 3.67
CA SER A 195 -16.45 -28.88 3.88
C SER A 195 -17.19 -27.69 3.26
N ASN A 196 -16.56 -26.50 3.21
CA ASN A 196 -17.18 -25.32 2.61
C ASN A 196 -16.78 -25.18 1.13
N PRO A 197 -17.72 -25.31 0.18
CA PRO A 197 -17.41 -25.30 -1.25
C PRO A 197 -16.88 -23.94 -1.76
N MET A 198 -17.09 -22.84 -1.02
CA MET A 198 -16.61 -21.51 -1.39
C MET A 198 -15.10 -21.49 -1.61
N LEU A 199 -14.33 -22.19 -0.76
CA LEU A 199 -12.87 -22.25 -0.90
C LEU A 199 -12.46 -22.90 -2.22
N ARG A 200 -13.11 -24.02 -2.58
CA ARG A 200 -12.85 -24.76 -3.82
C ARG A 200 -13.01 -23.86 -5.04
N TRP A 201 -14.14 -23.18 -5.14
CA TRP A 201 -14.41 -22.29 -6.27
C TRP A 201 -13.43 -21.11 -6.31
N ILE A 202 -13.21 -20.43 -5.16
CA ILE A 202 -12.33 -19.26 -5.10
C ILE A 202 -10.91 -19.61 -5.54
N VAL A 203 -10.36 -20.74 -5.09
CA VAL A 203 -9.00 -21.16 -5.43
C VAL A 203 -8.89 -21.55 -6.90
N ARG A 204 -9.80 -22.39 -7.39
CA ARG A 204 -9.79 -22.82 -8.80
C ARG A 204 -10.00 -21.65 -9.76
N ILE A 205 -10.94 -20.76 -9.47
CA ILE A 205 -11.17 -19.55 -10.25
C ILE A 205 -9.92 -18.63 -10.24
N ALA A 206 -9.21 -18.51 -9.11
CA ALA A 206 -7.98 -17.73 -9.06
C ALA A 206 -6.91 -18.26 -9.99
N VAL A 207 -6.74 -19.58 -10.08
CA VAL A 207 -5.76 -20.23 -10.99
C VAL A 207 -6.21 -20.12 -12.46
N GLU A 208 -7.50 -20.22 -12.76
CA GLU A 208 -8.01 -20.15 -14.14
C GLU A 208 -8.07 -18.73 -14.70
N THR A 209 -8.30 -17.72 -13.87
CA THR A 209 -8.60 -16.35 -14.32
C THR A 209 -7.52 -15.32 -13.99
N GLY A 210 -6.61 -15.63 -13.09
CA GLY A 210 -5.66 -14.65 -12.57
C GLY A 210 -6.29 -13.44 -11.86
N MET A 211 -7.57 -13.48 -11.48
CA MET A 211 -8.24 -12.41 -10.73
C MET A 211 -7.63 -12.25 -9.33
N ARG A 212 -7.70 -11.03 -8.79
CA ARG A 212 -7.28 -10.79 -7.40
C ARG A 212 -8.27 -11.41 -6.42
N SER A 213 -7.78 -11.86 -5.26
CA SER A 213 -8.65 -12.44 -4.23
C SER A 213 -9.86 -11.56 -3.88
N SER A 214 -9.62 -10.26 -3.73
CA SER A 214 -10.70 -9.29 -3.44
C SER A 214 -11.69 -9.12 -4.59
N GLU A 215 -11.26 -9.26 -5.84
CA GLU A 215 -12.13 -9.22 -7.00
C GLU A 215 -13.03 -10.45 -7.06
N ILE A 216 -12.47 -11.64 -6.79
CA ILE A 216 -13.23 -12.89 -6.73
C ILE A 216 -14.24 -12.83 -5.57
N THR A 217 -13.77 -12.57 -4.36
CA THR A 217 -14.65 -12.67 -3.16
C THR A 217 -15.75 -11.62 -3.12
N SER A 218 -15.54 -10.44 -3.71
CA SER A 218 -16.56 -9.38 -3.75
C SER A 218 -17.48 -9.44 -4.96
N LEU A 219 -17.33 -10.47 -5.81
CA LEU A 219 -18.08 -10.61 -7.06
C LEU A 219 -19.57 -10.82 -6.80
N LYS A 220 -20.38 -10.08 -7.55
CA LYS A 220 -21.83 -10.22 -7.54
C LYS A 220 -22.30 -11.04 -8.73
N VAL A 221 -23.47 -11.65 -8.60
CA VAL A 221 -24.06 -12.52 -9.65
C VAL A 221 -24.30 -11.75 -10.95
N ASP A 222 -24.76 -10.50 -10.86
CA ASP A 222 -25.01 -9.62 -12.03
C ASP A 222 -23.73 -9.23 -12.81
N GLN A 223 -22.57 -9.55 -12.27
CA GLN A 223 -21.28 -9.31 -12.92
C GLN A 223 -20.78 -10.52 -13.71
N VAL A 224 -21.43 -11.69 -13.57
CA VAL A 224 -21.06 -12.94 -14.24
C VAL A 224 -22.02 -13.18 -15.40
N ASP A 225 -21.53 -13.03 -16.61
CA ASP A 225 -22.27 -13.33 -17.85
C ASP A 225 -21.75 -14.67 -18.41
N LEU A 226 -22.47 -15.74 -18.07
CA LEU A 226 -22.10 -17.09 -18.47
C LEU A 226 -22.38 -17.36 -19.96
N ALA A 227 -23.38 -16.70 -20.54
CA ALA A 227 -23.69 -16.83 -21.98
C ALA A 227 -22.55 -16.28 -22.83
N ARG A 228 -22.00 -15.13 -22.45
CA ARG A 228 -20.83 -14.52 -23.09
C ARG A 228 -19.49 -15.03 -22.55
N ARG A 229 -19.52 -15.83 -21.50
CA ARG A 229 -18.34 -16.30 -20.76
C ARG A 229 -17.40 -15.17 -20.35
N VAL A 230 -17.95 -14.18 -19.64
CA VAL A 230 -17.18 -13.05 -19.15
C VAL A 230 -17.59 -12.64 -17.74
N VAL A 231 -16.64 -12.06 -17.02
CA VAL A 231 -16.88 -11.40 -15.72
C VAL A 231 -16.60 -9.90 -15.87
N MET A 232 -17.58 -9.07 -15.52
CA MET A 232 -17.49 -7.62 -15.60
C MET A 232 -17.09 -7.01 -14.25
N LEU A 233 -15.86 -6.57 -14.11
CA LEU A 233 -15.34 -5.94 -12.90
C LEU A 233 -15.54 -4.42 -12.96
N LYS A 234 -16.66 -3.93 -12.40
CA LYS A 234 -17.06 -2.51 -12.41
C LYS A 234 -16.11 -1.65 -11.54
N HIS A 235 -15.65 -2.18 -10.41
CA HIS A 235 -14.75 -1.49 -9.47
C HIS A 235 -13.56 -2.38 -9.14
N THR A 236 -12.37 -1.99 -9.60
CA THR A 236 -11.13 -2.69 -9.28
C THR A 236 -10.30 -1.88 -8.28
N LYS A 237 -9.31 -2.50 -7.63
CA LYS A 237 -8.35 -1.80 -6.76
C LYS A 237 -7.71 -0.59 -7.46
N ASN A 238 -7.61 -0.64 -8.78
CA ASN A 238 -6.98 0.38 -9.62
C ASN A 238 -7.97 1.35 -10.27
N THR A 239 -9.27 1.30 -9.92
CA THR A 239 -10.36 2.19 -10.39
C THR A 239 -10.78 2.03 -11.86
N MET A 240 -10.06 1.29 -12.68
CA MET A 240 -10.48 1.03 -14.07
C MET A 240 -11.34 -0.23 -14.14
N PRO A 241 -12.56 -0.16 -14.70
CA PRO A 241 -13.36 -1.34 -14.98
C PRO A 241 -12.63 -2.22 -16.02
N ARG A 242 -12.84 -3.52 -15.94
CA ARG A 242 -12.35 -4.47 -16.96
C ARG A 242 -13.25 -5.69 -17.06
N THR A 243 -13.20 -6.33 -18.19
CA THR A 243 -13.87 -7.60 -18.47
C THR A 243 -12.84 -8.71 -18.48
N VAL A 244 -13.10 -9.79 -17.73
CA VAL A 244 -12.24 -10.97 -17.67
C VAL A 244 -12.91 -12.09 -18.48
N PRO A 245 -12.31 -12.60 -19.55
CA PRO A 245 -12.83 -13.74 -20.29
C PRO A 245 -12.67 -15.02 -19.48
N LEU A 246 -13.60 -15.94 -19.66
CA LEU A 246 -13.64 -17.23 -18.96
C LEU A 246 -13.34 -18.38 -19.91
N SER A 247 -12.38 -19.22 -19.55
CA SER A 247 -12.19 -20.54 -20.16
C SER A 247 -13.46 -21.40 -19.91
N LEU A 248 -13.62 -22.51 -20.63
CA LEU A 248 -14.70 -23.46 -20.36
C LEU A 248 -14.69 -23.94 -18.92
N LYS A 249 -13.49 -24.23 -18.38
CA LYS A 249 -13.32 -24.64 -16.97
C LYS A 249 -13.74 -23.53 -16.00
N ALA A 250 -13.29 -22.29 -16.23
CA ALA A 250 -13.68 -21.17 -15.40
C ALA A 250 -15.20 -20.91 -15.45
N SER A 251 -15.80 -21.01 -16.65
CA SER A 251 -17.26 -20.86 -16.82
C SER A 251 -18.04 -21.91 -16.03
N ALA A 252 -17.62 -23.19 -16.11
CA ALA A 252 -18.24 -24.26 -15.33
C ALA A 252 -18.16 -24.02 -13.80
N LEU A 253 -17.00 -23.58 -13.30
CA LEU A 253 -16.81 -23.24 -11.89
C LEU A 253 -17.72 -22.08 -11.44
N PHE A 254 -17.89 -21.07 -12.28
CA PHE A 254 -18.80 -19.97 -11.99
C PHE A 254 -20.26 -20.41 -12.05
N GLN A 255 -20.62 -21.29 -13.00
CA GLN A 255 -21.97 -21.87 -13.07
C GLN A 255 -22.30 -22.63 -11.78
N GLU A 256 -21.40 -23.54 -11.32
CA GLU A 256 -21.58 -24.25 -10.05
C GLU A 256 -21.75 -23.29 -8.86
N ALA A 257 -20.90 -22.24 -8.79
CA ALA A 257 -20.95 -21.28 -7.70
C ALA A 257 -22.22 -20.42 -7.72
N VAL A 258 -22.72 -20.04 -8.89
CA VAL A 258 -23.95 -19.26 -9.06
C VAL A 258 -25.18 -20.13 -8.74
N ASP A 259 -25.16 -21.39 -9.16
CA ASP A 259 -26.28 -22.35 -8.96
C ASP A 259 -26.23 -23.04 -7.60
N ASN A 260 -25.26 -22.67 -6.73
CA ASN A 260 -25.17 -23.26 -5.40
C ASN A 260 -26.54 -23.22 -4.67
N PRO A 261 -27.14 -24.40 -4.35
CA PRO A 261 -28.45 -24.48 -3.73
C PRO A 261 -28.48 -23.84 -2.33
N LEU A 262 -27.35 -23.77 -1.65
CA LEU A 262 -27.21 -23.14 -0.33
C LEU A 262 -27.17 -21.60 -0.40
N ARG A 263 -27.19 -21.01 -1.59
CA ARG A 263 -27.15 -19.56 -1.72
C ARG A 263 -28.48 -18.91 -1.35
N PRO A 264 -28.52 -18.04 -0.34
CA PRO A 264 -29.72 -17.34 0.08
C PRO A 264 -29.99 -16.16 -0.88
N LYS A 265 -30.68 -16.43 -1.99
CA LYS A 265 -30.92 -15.49 -3.11
C LYS A 265 -31.52 -14.14 -2.68
N ARG A 266 -32.30 -14.10 -1.59
CA ARG A 266 -32.92 -12.88 -1.06
C ARG A 266 -32.03 -12.09 -0.12
N GLU A 267 -30.98 -12.72 0.44
CA GLU A 267 -30.11 -12.10 1.46
C GLU A 267 -28.80 -11.55 0.90
N THR A 268 -28.36 -12.04 -0.26
CA THR A 268 -27.11 -11.60 -0.87
C THR A 268 -27.09 -11.71 -2.38
N HIS A 269 -26.45 -10.75 -3.01
CA HIS A 269 -26.09 -10.78 -4.43
C HIS A 269 -24.68 -11.32 -4.67
N LEU A 270 -23.92 -11.63 -3.60
CA LEU A 270 -22.56 -12.15 -3.72
C LEU A 270 -22.56 -13.56 -4.31
N VAL A 271 -21.59 -13.86 -5.17
CA VAL A 271 -21.30 -15.22 -5.63
C VAL A 271 -20.68 -16.01 -4.48
N PHE A 272 -19.70 -15.42 -3.79
CA PHE A 272 -18.97 -16.03 -2.68
C PHE A 272 -19.30 -15.29 -1.38
N PHE A 273 -20.16 -15.87 -0.59
CA PHE A 273 -20.72 -15.26 0.62
C PHE A 273 -20.30 -16.00 1.88
N GLY A 274 -20.11 -15.26 2.97
CA GLY A 274 -19.92 -15.79 4.30
C GLY A 274 -21.23 -15.86 5.10
N GLU A 275 -21.13 -16.33 6.34
CA GLU A 275 -22.23 -16.30 7.29
C GLU A 275 -22.69 -14.85 7.59
N PRO A 276 -23.96 -14.65 7.95
CA PRO A 276 -24.47 -13.34 8.30
C PRO A 276 -23.75 -12.81 9.54
N GLY A 277 -23.39 -11.54 9.52
CA GLY A 277 -22.84 -10.85 10.67
C GLY A 277 -23.91 -10.56 11.74
N LYS A 278 -23.51 -9.92 12.84
CA LYS A 278 -24.44 -9.48 13.90
C LYS A 278 -25.56 -8.55 13.39
N ASP A 279 -25.33 -7.88 12.28
CA ASP A 279 -26.27 -7.01 11.58
C ASP A 279 -27.16 -7.74 10.56
N GLY A 280 -27.12 -9.06 10.53
CA GLY A 280 -27.86 -9.91 9.59
C GLY A 280 -27.33 -9.86 8.15
N LYS A 281 -26.34 -9.05 7.83
CA LYS A 281 -25.83 -8.89 6.47
C LYS A 281 -24.72 -9.88 6.18
N ARG A 282 -24.78 -10.52 5.01
CA ARG A 282 -23.71 -11.38 4.51
C ARG A 282 -22.63 -10.54 3.83
N ARG A 283 -21.39 -10.88 4.17
CA ARG A 283 -20.18 -10.27 3.60
C ARG A 283 -19.46 -11.25 2.69
N PRO A 284 -18.49 -10.79 1.87
CA PRO A 284 -17.64 -11.70 1.12
C PRO A 284 -17.04 -12.78 2.00
N TYR A 285 -16.98 -14.00 1.49
CA TYR A 285 -16.42 -15.14 2.22
C TYR A 285 -14.97 -14.89 2.62
N ASN A 286 -14.69 -14.93 3.91
CA ASN A 286 -13.33 -14.81 4.43
C ASN A 286 -12.68 -16.20 4.52
N PHE A 287 -11.92 -16.55 3.53
CA PHE A 287 -11.25 -17.85 3.42
C PHE A 287 -9.86 -17.91 4.10
N ASN A 288 -9.37 -16.82 4.73
CA ASN A 288 -8.00 -16.76 5.24
C ASN A 288 -7.67 -17.92 6.19
N LYS A 289 -8.54 -18.24 7.14
CA LYS A 289 -8.33 -19.35 8.09
C LYS A 289 -8.28 -20.69 7.37
N ALA A 290 -9.24 -20.94 6.49
CA ALA A 290 -9.30 -22.15 5.68
C ALA A 290 -8.08 -22.30 4.78
N TRP A 291 -7.65 -21.22 4.14
CA TRP A 291 -6.43 -21.21 3.32
C TRP A 291 -5.17 -21.55 4.12
N LEU A 292 -5.01 -20.98 5.31
CA LEU A 292 -3.87 -21.27 6.19
C LEU A 292 -3.86 -22.74 6.60
N GLU A 293 -5.00 -23.30 6.94
CA GLU A 293 -5.15 -24.71 7.30
C GLU A 293 -4.78 -25.64 6.12
N ILE A 294 -5.36 -25.39 4.94
CA ILE A 294 -5.13 -26.23 3.75
C ILE A 294 -3.66 -26.17 3.32
N LYS A 295 -3.06 -25.00 3.22
CA LYS A 295 -1.66 -24.90 2.83
C LYS A 295 -0.70 -25.56 3.83
N ALA A 296 -1.02 -25.53 5.12
CA ALA A 296 -0.26 -26.24 6.15
C ALA A 296 -0.37 -27.77 5.97
N LYS A 297 -1.57 -28.30 5.76
CA LYS A 297 -1.80 -29.72 5.44
C LYS A 297 -1.11 -30.15 4.13
N ALA A 298 -1.04 -29.24 3.17
CA ALA A 298 -0.34 -29.47 1.90
C ALA A 298 1.18 -29.43 2.04
N GLY A 299 1.74 -28.97 3.17
CA GLY A 299 3.18 -28.76 3.33
C GLY A 299 3.71 -27.52 2.60
N MET A 300 2.85 -26.55 2.25
CA MET A 300 3.18 -25.37 1.45
C MET A 300 3.06 -24.09 2.31
N SER A 301 3.75 -24.04 3.45
CA SER A 301 3.67 -22.91 4.39
C SER A 301 4.08 -21.56 3.77
N ASP A 302 4.96 -21.58 2.77
CA ASP A 302 5.44 -20.45 2.02
C ASP A 302 4.45 -19.94 0.94
N LEU A 303 3.46 -20.74 0.52
CA LEU A 303 2.51 -20.38 -0.52
C LEU A 303 1.54 -19.28 -0.04
N HIS A 304 1.44 -18.20 -0.79
CA HIS A 304 0.43 -17.15 -0.58
C HIS A 304 -0.69 -17.28 -1.61
N PHE A 305 -1.91 -16.91 -1.25
CA PHE A 305 -3.02 -16.94 -2.21
C PHE A 305 -2.75 -16.10 -3.47
N HIS A 306 -1.99 -15.02 -3.35
CA HIS A 306 -1.62 -14.19 -4.50
C HIS A 306 -0.68 -14.89 -5.48
N ASP A 307 0.03 -15.91 -5.04
CA ASP A 307 0.91 -16.71 -5.91
C ASP A 307 0.10 -17.52 -6.94
N LEU A 308 -1.18 -17.83 -6.64
CA LEU A 308 -2.10 -18.46 -7.62
C LEU A 308 -2.37 -17.55 -8.82
N ARG A 309 -2.44 -16.24 -8.60
CA ARG A 309 -2.54 -15.28 -9.70
C ARG A 309 -1.22 -15.20 -10.48
N HIS A 310 -0.07 -15.30 -9.81
CA HIS A 310 1.22 -15.40 -10.49
C HIS A 310 1.26 -16.63 -11.39
N GLU A 311 0.77 -17.77 -10.90
CA GLU A 311 0.65 -19.01 -11.65
C GLU A 311 -0.23 -18.85 -12.87
N ALA A 312 -1.45 -18.29 -12.72
CA ALA A 312 -2.36 -18.06 -13.83
C ALA A 312 -1.75 -17.17 -14.94
N VAL A 313 -1.12 -16.05 -14.51
CA VAL A 313 -0.49 -15.11 -15.46
C VAL A 313 0.67 -15.77 -16.21
N SER A 314 1.48 -16.57 -15.53
CA SER A 314 2.55 -17.34 -16.16
C SER A 314 2.00 -18.34 -17.19
N ARG A 315 0.91 -19.04 -16.87
CA ARG A 315 0.25 -19.98 -17.82
C ARG A 315 -0.32 -19.27 -19.04
N PHE A 316 -0.84 -18.06 -18.89
CA PHE A 316 -1.30 -17.27 -20.04
C PHE A 316 -0.15 -16.94 -20.99
N VAL A 317 1.00 -16.54 -20.45
CA VAL A 317 2.21 -16.28 -21.26
C VAL A 317 2.73 -17.57 -21.92
N GLU A 318 2.78 -18.67 -21.17
CA GLU A 318 3.20 -19.99 -21.68
C GLU A 318 2.25 -20.53 -22.75
N ALA A 319 0.96 -20.19 -22.67
CA ALA A 319 -0.04 -20.50 -23.71
C ALA A 319 0.06 -19.59 -24.95
N GLY A 320 1.00 -18.65 -24.99
CA GLY A 320 1.30 -17.81 -26.15
C GLY A 320 0.48 -16.51 -26.22
N LEU A 321 -0.28 -16.14 -25.18
CA LEU A 321 -0.98 -14.86 -25.15
C LEU A 321 0.06 -13.71 -25.14
N SER A 322 -0.23 -12.67 -25.92
CA SER A 322 0.59 -11.44 -25.93
C SER A 322 0.53 -10.70 -24.60
N ASP A 323 1.53 -9.89 -24.32
CA ASP A 323 1.57 -9.05 -23.12
C ASP A 323 0.34 -8.14 -22.97
N GLN A 324 -0.21 -7.67 -24.11
CA GLN A 324 -1.42 -6.83 -24.11
C GLN A 324 -2.66 -7.63 -23.69
N GLU A 325 -2.80 -8.86 -24.20
CA GLU A 325 -3.90 -9.77 -23.83
C GLU A 325 -3.79 -10.15 -22.35
N VAL A 326 -2.60 -10.54 -21.89
CA VAL A 326 -2.34 -10.86 -20.49
C VAL A 326 -2.61 -9.65 -19.57
N SER A 327 -2.20 -8.46 -20.00
CA SER A 327 -2.47 -7.21 -19.26
C SER A 327 -3.96 -6.93 -19.14
N THR A 328 -4.70 -7.11 -20.23
CA THR A 328 -6.16 -6.92 -20.31
C THR A 328 -6.89 -7.87 -19.35
N ILE A 329 -6.57 -9.16 -19.41
CA ILE A 329 -7.16 -10.20 -18.56
C ILE A 329 -6.82 -9.94 -17.09
N SER A 330 -5.54 -9.79 -16.78
CA SER A 330 -5.04 -9.70 -15.41
C SER A 330 -5.24 -8.31 -14.79
N GLY A 331 -5.33 -7.25 -15.60
CA GLY A 331 -5.42 -5.85 -15.14
C GLY A 331 -4.10 -5.33 -14.56
N HIS A 332 -2.96 -5.70 -15.12
CA HIS A 332 -1.69 -5.06 -14.87
C HIS A 332 -1.61 -3.73 -15.61
N LYS A 333 -1.21 -2.66 -14.90
CA LYS A 333 -1.19 -1.30 -15.48
C LYS A 333 0.09 -0.96 -16.25
N SER A 334 1.17 -1.68 -16.01
CA SER A 334 2.45 -1.44 -16.68
C SER A 334 3.06 -2.75 -17.14
N MET A 335 3.67 -2.70 -18.32
CA MET A 335 4.43 -3.80 -18.90
C MET A 335 5.60 -4.22 -17.99
N GLN A 336 6.15 -3.28 -17.21
CA GLN A 336 7.20 -3.59 -16.25
C GLN A 336 6.74 -4.58 -15.15
N MET A 337 5.43 -4.58 -14.78
CA MET A 337 4.89 -5.58 -13.88
C MET A 337 4.75 -6.97 -14.52
N LEU A 338 4.61 -7.02 -15.83
CA LEU A 338 4.53 -8.27 -16.60
C LEU A 338 5.91 -8.83 -16.96
N LYS A 339 6.96 -8.02 -17.01
CA LYS A 339 8.33 -8.48 -17.33
C LYS A 339 8.81 -9.70 -16.55
N ARG A 340 8.33 -9.88 -15.33
CA ARG A 340 8.65 -11.06 -14.50
C ARG A 340 8.07 -12.38 -15.06
N TYR A 341 7.06 -12.30 -15.92
CA TYR A 341 6.40 -13.46 -16.53
C TYR A 341 6.83 -13.67 -17.98
N THR A 342 7.33 -12.63 -18.63
CA THR A 342 7.75 -12.59 -20.01
C THR A 342 9.24 -12.94 -20.16
N HIS A 343 9.71 -13.95 -19.46
CA HIS A 343 10.98 -14.58 -19.82
C HIS A 343 10.73 -15.40 -21.09
N LEU A 344 10.59 -14.70 -22.22
CA LEU A 344 10.65 -15.32 -23.52
C LEU A 344 12.02 -16.00 -23.63
N ARG A 345 12.04 -17.32 -23.54
CA ARG A 345 13.23 -18.08 -23.90
C ARG A 345 13.51 -17.82 -25.37
N ALA A 346 14.78 -17.68 -25.74
CA ALA A 346 15.12 -17.52 -27.15
C ALA A 346 14.49 -18.63 -28.00
N GLU A 347 14.40 -19.84 -27.44
CA GLU A 347 13.78 -21.01 -28.07
C GLU A 347 12.28 -20.79 -28.39
N ASP A 348 11.53 -20.11 -27.53
CA ASP A 348 10.11 -19.82 -27.79
C ASP A 348 9.92 -18.82 -28.96
N LEU A 349 10.95 -18.00 -29.24
CA LEU A 349 10.95 -17.07 -30.37
C LEU A 349 11.34 -17.75 -31.68
N VAL A 350 12.19 -18.78 -31.65
CA VAL A 350 12.59 -19.54 -32.86
C VAL A 350 11.35 -20.08 -33.60
N ALA A 351 10.47 -20.79 -32.85
CA ALA A 351 9.25 -21.33 -33.45
C ALA A 351 8.29 -20.25 -34.03
N LYS A 352 8.36 -19.01 -33.50
CA LYS A 352 7.59 -17.89 -34.08
C LYS A 352 8.24 -17.30 -35.31
N LEU A 353 9.56 -17.23 -35.34
CA LEU A 353 10.33 -16.78 -36.51
C LEU A 353 10.18 -17.74 -37.68
N ASP A 354 10.22 -19.06 -37.43
CA ASP A 354 10.03 -20.09 -38.47
C ASP A 354 8.67 -19.93 -39.15
N ARG A 355 7.59 -19.72 -38.38
CA ARG A 355 6.24 -19.49 -38.94
C ARG A 355 6.15 -18.22 -39.81
N LEU A 356 6.96 -17.19 -39.52
CA LEU A 356 7.00 -15.97 -40.34
C LEU A 356 7.72 -16.26 -41.69
N SER A 357 8.73 -17.14 -41.67
CA SER A 357 9.46 -17.56 -42.88
C SER A 357 8.60 -18.44 -43.78
N ASP A 358 7.71 -19.27 -43.20
CA ASP A 358 6.80 -20.14 -43.99
C ASP A 358 5.59 -19.37 -44.56
N ALA A 359 5.35 -18.12 -44.11
CA ALA A 359 4.24 -17.29 -44.58
C ALA A 359 4.64 -16.27 -45.64
N THR A 360 5.91 -16.25 -46.08
CA THR A 360 6.47 -15.43 -47.14
C THR A 360 6.79 -16.27 -48.34
#